data_b54e7b130290883852f5d10a47c5d173
#
_entry.id   b54e7b130290883852f5d10a47c5d173
#
_cell.length_a   1.000
_cell.length_b   1.000
_cell.length_c   1.000
_cell.angle_alpha   90.00
_cell.angle_beta   90.00
_cell.angle_gamma   90.00
#
_symmetry.space_group_name_H-M   'P 1'
#
loop_
_entity.id
_entity.type
_entity.pdbx_description
1 polymer ?
#
loop_
_entity_poly.entity_id
_entity_poly.type
_entity_poly.pdbx_seq_one_letter_code
_entity_poly.pdbx_strand_id
1 'polypeptide(L)'
;MSERNYLEIMHQYCKDVQTGVRIAGKFEKLAVKRFLNDLKRQENDHDFPYSFSEERMNHVCSFIENLHHWKGALARKHFILDPWQVFVVGNIFGWEDEDGIRRFTDAYVEISKKNGKSALAAGIGLYMLCGDGEAGAEVYAAAANYDQA
;
A
#
# COMPACT_ATOMS: atom_id res chain seq x y z
N MET A 1 15.91 -12.55 -9.24
CA MET A 1 15.71 -11.12 -8.87
C MET A 1 16.07 -11.02 -7.40
N SER A 2 16.92 -10.07 -6.97
CA SER A 2 17.14 -9.84 -5.54
C SER A 2 15.79 -9.42 -4.93
N GLU A 3 15.43 -10.05 -3.84
CA GLU A 3 14.20 -9.76 -3.11
C GLU A 3 14.25 -8.28 -2.67
N ARG A 4 13.25 -7.49 -3.06
CA ARG A 4 13.18 -6.08 -2.67
C ARG A 4 12.81 -6.01 -1.19
N ASN A 5 13.56 -5.25 -0.44
CA ASN A 5 13.23 -4.98 0.96
C ASN A 5 12.18 -3.85 1.05
N TYR A 6 10.91 -4.22 1.08
CA TYR A 6 9.81 -3.24 1.11
C TYR A 6 9.77 -2.47 2.41
N LEU A 7 10.15 -3.07 3.54
CA LEU A 7 10.20 -2.38 4.83
C LEU A 7 11.25 -1.26 4.81
N GLU A 8 12.42 -1.52 4.27
CA GLU A 8 13.46 -0.51 4.10
C GLU A 8 13.01 0.63 3.18
N ILE A 9 12.37 0.31 2.06
CA ILE A 9 11.79 1.30 1.13
C ILE A 9 10.77 2.18 1.85
N MET A 10 9.88 1.59 2.63
CA MET A 10 8.87 2.29 3.39
C MET A 10 9.46 3.19 4.48
N HIS A 11 10.47 2.72 5.20
CA HIS A 11 11.18 3.51 6.22
C HIS A 11 11.96 4.67 5.58
N GLN A 12 12.64 4.42 4.46
CA GLN A 12 13.36 5.48 3.75
C GLN A 12 12.39 6.54 3.22
N TYR A 13 11.24 6.14 2.68
CA TYR A 13 10.18 7.06 2.28
C TYR A 13 9.71 7.94 3.45
N CYS A 14 9.44 7.35 4.62
CA CYS A 14 9.05 8.08 5.81
C CYS A 14 10.11 9.09 6.23
N LYS A 15 11.38 8.70 6.21
CA LYS A 15 12.52 9.57 6.53
C LYS A 15 12.63 10.74 5.55
N ASP A 16 12.50 10.49 4.26
CA ASP A 16 12.60 11.53 3.22
C ASP A 16 11.47 12.56 3.35
N VAL A 17 10.26 12.11 3.71
CA VAL A 17 9.12 13.00 3.99
C VAL A 17 9.36 13.83 5.26
N GLN A 18 9.88 13.23 6.33
CA GLN A 18 10.14 13.93 7.59
C GLN A 18 11.25 14.96 7.48
N THR A 19 12.31 14.62 6.75
CA THR A 19 13.49 15.50 6.59
C THR A 19 13.31 16.57 5.51
N GLY A 20 12.22 16.48 4.71
CA GLY A 20 11.95 17.39 3.62
C GLY A 20 12.77 17.14 2.35
N VAL A 21 13.54 16.03 2.30
CA VAL A 21 14.20 15.56 1.06
C VAL A 21 13.14 15.28 0.00
N ARG A 22 12.00 14.71 0.43
CA ARG A 22 10.83 14.57 -0.42
C ARG A 22 9.82 15.68 -0.08
N ILE A 23 9.43 16.47 -1.09
CA ILE A 23 8.34 17.45 -0.96
C ILE A 23 7.04 16.68 -0.80
N ALA A 24 6.36 16.88 0.33
CA ALA A 24 5.14 16.18 0.70
C ALA A 24 4.07 17.16 1.18
N GLY A 25 2.82 16.87 0.83
CA GLY A 25 1.65 17.64 1.28
C GLY A 25 1.33 17.42 2.77
N LYS A 26 0.40 18.22 3.28
CA LYS A 26 -0.01 18.15 4.69
C LYS A 26 -0.49 16.74 5.08
N PHE A 27 -1.36 16.14 4.28
CA PHE A 27 -1.95 14.84 4.59
C PHE A 27 -0.95 13.69 4.46
N GLU A 28 -0.03 13.76 3.50
CA GLU A 28 1.07 12.81 3.37
C GLU A 28 1.98 12.83 4.62
N LYS A 29 2.35 14.03 5.09
CA LYS A 29 3.11 14.20 6.34
C LYS A 29 2.37 13.65 7.56
N LEU A 30 1.04 13.85 7.63
CA LEU A 30 0.22 13.31 8.71
C LEU A 30 0.11 11.79 8.66
N ALA A 31 0.00 11.20 7.47
CA ALA A 31 0.00 9.75 7.30
C ALA A 31 1.32 9.11 7.74
N VAL A 32 2.46 9.71 7.35
CA VAL A 32 3.79 9.28 7.81
C VAL A 32 3.93 9.42 9.32
N LYS A 33 3.50 10.55 9.89
CA LYS A 33 3.54 10.75 11.35
C LYS A 33 2.70 9.71 12.09
N ARG A 34 1.48 9.41 11.58
CA ARG A 34 0.62 8.38 12.17
C ARG A 34 1.31 7.02 12.14
N PHE A 35 1.81 6.58 11.00
CA PHE A 35 2.51 5.31 10.85
C PHE A 35 3.65 5.16 11.86
N LEU A 36 4.53 6.15 11.95
CA LEU A 36 5.67 6.11 12.89
C LEU A 36 5.25 6.16 14.36
N ASN A 37 4.15 6.86 14.67
CA ASN A 37 3.60 6.86 16.03
C ASN A 37 2.97 5.49 16.36
N ASP A 38 2.29 4.87 15.41
CA ASP A 38 1.65 3.57 15.61
C ASP A 38 2.68 2.45 15.78
N LEU A 39 3.82 2.51 15.07
CA LEU A 39 4.96 1.61 15.34
C LEU A 39 5.47 1.74 16.79
N LYS A 40 5.57 2.97 17.32
CA LYS A 40 5.96 3.19 18.71
C LYS A 40 4.90 2.70 19.69
N ARG A 41 3.61 2.85 19.34
CA ARG A 41 2.52 2.35 20.17
C ARG A 41 2.52 0.83 20.23
N GLN A 42 2.74 0.16 19.13
CA GLN A 42 2.89 -1.29 19.10
C GLN A 42 3.95 -1.80 20.09
N GLU A 43 5.03 -1.04 20.29
CA GLU A 43 6.12 -1.44 21.17
C GLU A 43 5.86 -1.06 22.65
N ASN A 44 5.14 0.03 22.92
CA ASN A 44 5.11 0.67 24.24
C ASN A 44 3.70 0.83 24.85
N ASP A 45 2.64 0.55 24.12
CA ASP A 45 1.24 0.76 24.53
C ASP A 45 0.50 -0.59 24.50
N HIS A 46 0.34 -1.21 25.68
CA HIS A 46 -0.34 -2.51 25.82
C HIS A 46 -1.81 -2.49 25.42
N ASP A 47 -2.43 -1.30 25.41
CA ASP A 47 -3.83 -1.15 25.01
C ASP A 47 -3.97 -0.90 23.49
N PHE A 48 -2.86 -0.84 22.75
CA PHE A 48 -2.90 -0.69 21.31
C PHE A 48 -3.11 -2.05 20.63
N PRO A 49 -4.29 -2.31 20.04
CA PRO A 49 -4.68 -3.66 19.63
C PRO A 49 -4.11 -4.10 18.28
N TYR A 50 -3.25 -3.29 17.66
CA TYR A 50 -2.75 -3.58 16.31
C TYR A 50 -1.25 -3.80 16.27
N SER A 51 -0.83 -4.70 15.39
CA SER A 51 0.57 -4.96 15.06
C SER A 51 0.83 -4.79 13.57
N PHE A 52 2.05 -4.37 13.22
CA PHE A 52 2.47 -4.27 11.83
C PHE A 52 3.14 -5.56 11.39
N SER A 53 2.53 -6.25 10.44
CA SER A 53 3.03 -7.48 9.85
C SER A 53 3.84 -7.18 8.59
N GLU A 54 5.16 -7.33 8.69
CA GLU A 54 6.05 -7.25 7.53
C GLU A 54 5.75 -8.33 6.50
N GLU A 55 5.35 -9.52 6.95
CA GLU A 55 4.99 -10.65 6.08
C GLU A 55 3.82 -10.28 5.17
N ARG A 56 2.74 -9.71 5.72
CA ARG A 56 1.59 -9.26 4.94
C ARG A 56 1.95 -8.15 3.96
N MET A 57 2.74 -7.18 4.42
CA MET A 57 3.24 -6.12 3.53
C MET A 57 4.06 -6.70 2.37
N ASN A 58 4.99 -7.61 2.66
CA ASN A 58 5.82 -8.25 1.66
C ASN A 58 4.98 -9.07 0.68
N HIS A 59 3.98 -9.80 1.18
CA HIS A 59 3.09 -10.60 0.37
C HIS A 59 2.31 -9.74 -0.64
N VAL A 60 1.63 -8.68 -0.19
CA VAL A 60 0.86 -7.81 -1.10
C VAL A 60 1.75 -7.04 -2.08
N CYS A 61 2.88 -6.51 -1.63
CA CYS A 61 3.80 -5.79 -2.52
C CYS A 61 4.38 -6.71 -3.59
N SER A 62 4.83 -7.91 -3.20
CA SER A 62 5.34 -8.91 -4.14
C SER A 62 4.26 -9.37 -5.12
N PHE A 63 3.03 -9.58 -4.65
CA PHE A 63 1.91 -9.94 -5.52
C PHE A 63 1.71 -8.87 -6.60
N ILE A 64 1.61 -7.60 -6.21
CA ILE A 64 1.42 -6.49 -7.16
C ILE A 64 2.60 -6.38 -8.13
N GLU A 65 3.85 -6.53 -7.67
CA GLU A 65 5.02 -6.45 -8.52
C GLU A 65 5.19 -7.65 -9.47
N ASN A 66 4.54 -8.78 -9.21
CA ASN A 66 4.46 -9.90 -10.14
C ASN A 66 3.45 -9.68 -11.28
N LEU A 67 2.57 -8.70 -11.16
CA LEU A 67 1.69 -8.29 -12.26
C LEU A 67 2.48 -7.58 -13.35
N HIS A 68 1.94 -7.61 -14.56
CA HIS A 68 2.53 -6.96 -15.71
C HIS A 68 1.65 -5.82 -16.21
N HIS A 69 2.26 -4.76 -16.67
CA HIS A 69 1.55 -3.73 -17.40
C HIS A 69 0.93 -4.31 -18.67
N TRP A 70 -0.37 -4.08 -18.88
CA TRP A 70 -1.09 -4.65 -20.02
C TRP A 70 -1.10 -3.76 -21.26
N LYS A 71 -0.82 -2.44 -21.13
CA LYS A 71 -0.79 -1.47 -22.24
C LYS A 71 0.27 -0.38 -22.07
N GLY A 72 0.48 0.36 -23.18
CA GLY A 72 1.39 1.50 -23.22
C GLY A 72 2.86 1.11 -23.36
N ALA A 73 3.77 2.06 -23.17
CA ALA A 73 5.22 1.87 -23.32
C ALA A 73 5.82 0.85 -22.33
N LEU A 74 5.10 0.54 -21.24
CA LEU A 74 5.51 -0.42 -20.23
C LEU A 74 4.84 -1.80 -20.41
N ALA A 75 4.06 -2.00 -21.48
CA ALA A 75 3.37 -3.27 -21.71
C ALA A 75 4.31 -4.48 -21.57
N ARG A 76 3.86 -5.52 -20.86
CA ARG A 76 4.60 -6.75 -20.54
C ARG A 76 5.80 -6.58 -19.58
N LYS A 77 6.07 -5.39 -19.06
CA LYS A 77 7.04 -5.19 -17.97
C LYS A 77 6.36 -5.40 -16.64
N HIS A 78 7.10 -5.91 -15.67
CA HIS A 78 6.63 -6.02 -14.29
C HIS A 78 6.22 -4.65 -13.75
N PHE A 79 5.19 -4.66 -12.91
CA PHE A 79 4.78 -3.48 -12.18
C PHE A 79 5.75 -3.28 -11.01
N ILE A 80 6.51 -2.18 -11.03
CA ILE A 80 7.42 -1.85 -9.93
C ILE A 80 6.77 -0.75 -9.08
N LEU A 81 6.55 -1.04 -7.82
CA LEU A 81 5.96 -0.08 -6.88
C LEU A 81 6.94 1.06 -6.55
N ASP A 82 6.52 2.30 -6.75
CA ASP A 82 7.23 3.46 -6.25
C ASP A 82 7.21 3.49 -4.70
N PRO A 83 8.18 4.14 -4.04
CA PRO A 83 8.24 4.19 -2.56
C PRO A 83 6.95 4.67 -1.90
N TRP A 84 6.24 5.65 -2.48
CA TRP A 84 4.96 6.10 -1.96
C TRP A 84 3.85 5.05 -2.11
N GLN A 85 3.90 4.23 -3.18
CA GLN A 85 2.96 3.12 -3.38
C GLN A 85 3.21 2.01 -2.36
N VAL A 86 4.47 1.67 -2.12
CA VAL A 86 4.86 0.73 -1.04
C VAL A 86 4.34 1.23 0.30
N PHE A 87 4.50 2.53 0.60
CA PHE A 87 3.99 3.12 1.84
C PHE A 87 2.46 3.02 1.96
N VAL A 88 1.71 3.32 0.89
CA VAL A 88 0.24 3.22 0.88
C VAL A 88 -0.21 1.77 1.05
N VAL A 89 0.31 0.86 0.22
CA VAL A 89 -0.05 -0.57 0.24
C VAL A 89 0.33 -1.20 1.57
N GLY A 90 1.55 -0.93 2.06
CA GLY A 90 2.02 -1.44 3.35
C GLY A 90 1.16 -0.97 4.51
N ASN A 91 0.68 0.30 4.50
CA ASN A 91 -0.24 0.76 5.55
C ASN A 91 -1.60 0.08 5.48
N ILE A 92 -2.16 -0.11 4.28
CA ILE A 92 -3.50 -0.71 4.13
C ILE A 92 -3.51 -2.16 4.59
N PHE A 93 -2.48 -2.94 4.23
CA PHE A 93 -2.48 -4.39 4.39
C PHE A 93 -1.57 -4.89 5.52
N GLY A 94 -0.61 -4.10 5.99
CA GLY A 94 0.36 -4.51 7.00
C GLY A 94 -0.14 -4.42 8.43
N TRP A 95 -1.18 -3.65 8.74
CA TRP A 95 -1.71 -3.52 10.11
C TRP A 95 -2.85 -4.48 10.36
N GLU A 96 -2.74 -5.29 11.40
CA GLU A 96 -3.75 -6.26 11.83
C GLU A 96 -3.88 -6.31 13.35
N ASP A 97 -5.02 -6.79 13.83
CA ASP A 97 -5.24 -7.11 15.23
C ASP A 97 -4.80 -8.56 15.56
N GLU A 98 -5.06 -9.01 16.80
CA GLU A 98 -4.70 -10.36 17.27
C GLU A 98 -5.45 -11.48 16.54
N ASP A 99 -6.62 -11.20 15.95
CA ASP A 99 -7.40 -12.12 15.14
C ASP A 99 -6.98 -12.13 13.66
N GLY A 100 -5.98 -11.33 13.30
CA GLY A 100 -5.51 -11.17 11.92
C GLY A 100 -6.42 -10.31 11.05
N ILE A 101 -7.34 -9.54 11.65
CA ILE A 101 -8.24 -8.65 10.93
C ILE A 101 -7.52 -7.35 10.62
N ARG A 102 -7.63 -6.89 9.38
CA ARG A 102 -7.01 -5.63 8.94
C ARG A 102 -7.58 -4.43 9.70
N ARG A 103 -6.68 -3.58 10.16
CA ARG A 103 -7.03 -2.34 10.85
C ARG A 103 -7.78 -1.35 9.97
N PHE A 104 -7.37 -1.20 8.71
CA PHE A 104 -7.92 -0.18 7.82
C PHE A 104 -8.94 -0.80 6.87
N THR A 105 -10.19 -0.38 7.01
CA THR A 105 -11.32 -0.74 6.15
C THR A 105 -11.51 0.25 5.02
N ASP A 106 -11.05 1.49 5.22
CA ASP A 106 -11.20 2.58 4.27
C ASP A 106 -9.85 3.25 3.98
N ALA A 107 -9.58 3.53 2.71
CA ALA A 107 -8.41 4.25 2.27
C ALA A 107 -8.79 5.33 1.25
N TYR A 108 -8.41 6.58 1.52
CA TYR A 108 -8.54 7.68 0.57
C TYR A 108 -7.17 8.04 0.01
N VAL A 109 -7.01 7.90 -1.30
CA VAL A 109 -5.75 8.15 -2.00
C VAL A 109 -5.98 9.16 -3.11
N GLU A 110 -5.49 10.39 -2.90
CA GLU A 110 -5.56 11.47 -3.88
C GLU A 110 -4.20 11.70 -4.52
N ILE A 111 -4.13 11.54 -5.84
CA ILE A 111 -2.91 11.66 -6.63
C ILE A 111 -3.21 12.37 -7.94
N SER A 112 -2.26 13.18 -8.40
CA SER A 112 -2.34 13.85 -9.70
C SER A 112 -2.40 12.82 -10.86
N LYS A 113 -2.89 13.28 -12.02
CA LYS A 113 -2.98 12.44 -13.23
C LYS A 113 -1.61 11.90 -13.65
N LYS A 114 -1.60 10.71 -14.25
CA LYS A 114 -0.42 10.01 -14.82
C LYS A 114 0.61 9.48 -13.80
N ASN A 115 0.22 9.35 -12.54
CA ASN A 115 1.07 8.78 -11.47
C ASN A 115 0.70 7.33 -11.10
N GLY A 116 0.22 6.54 -12.06
CA GLY A 116 0.00 5.10 -11.85
C GLY A 116 -1.22 4.71 -10.99
N LYS A 117 -2.13 5.66 -10.66
CA LYS A 117 -3.28 5.43 -9.77
C LYS A 117 -4.15 4.25 -10.20
N SER A 118 -4.56 4.19 -11.47
CA SER A 118 -5.43 3.13 -11.98
C SER A 118 -4.75 1.76 -11.96
N ALA A 119 -3.45 1.71 -12.26
CA ALA A 119 -2.69 0.47 -12.21
C ALA A 119 -2.52 -0.02 -10.76
N LEU A 120 -2.25 0.89 -9.82
CA LEU A 120 -2.20 0.56 -8.39
C LEU A 120 -3.56 0.06 -7.88
N ALA A 121 -4.66 0.76 -8.22
CA ALA A 121 -6.00 0.35 -7.82
C ALA A 121 -6.37 -1.03 -8.39
N ALA A 122 -6.03 -1.31 -9.65
CA ALA A 122 -6.22 -2.62 -10.26
C ALA A 122 -5.38 -3.71 -9.56
N GLY A 123 -4.12 -3.41 -9.22
CA GLY A 123 -3.26 -4.33 -8.46
C GLY A 123 -3.82 -4.66 -7.09
N ILE A 124 -4.30 -3.66 -6.35
CA ILE A 124 -4.97 -3.85 -5.06
C ILE A 124 -6.25 -4.67 -5.23
N GLY A 125 -7.08 -4.36 -6.22
CA GLY A 125 -8.32 -5.10 -6.49
C GLY A 125 -8.06 -6.57 -6.82
N LEU A 126 -7.06 -6.86 -7.66
CA LEU A 126 -6.65 -8.24 -7.97
C LEU A 126 -6.09 -8.97 -6.75
N TYR A 127 -5.30 -8.29 -5.92
CA TYR A 127 -4.81 -8.87 -4.67
C TYR A 127 -5.98 -9.25 -3.75
N MET A 128 -6.92 -8.34 -3.50
CA MET A 128 -8.09 -8.60 -2.66
C MET A 128 -8.99 -9.71 -3.21
N LEU A 129 -9.02 -9.88 -4.55
CA LEU A 129 -9.84 -10.92 -5.19
C LEU A 129 -9.23 -12.32 -5.09
N CYS A 130 -7.90 -12.44 -5.20
CA CYS A 130 -7.25 -13.74 -5.35
C CYS A 130 -5.94 -13.93 -4.56
N GLY A 131 -5.41 -12.92 -3.91
CA GLY A 131 -4.16 -12.98 -3.15
C GLY A 131 -4.32 -12.83 -1.64
N ASP A 132 -5.42 -12.27 -1.18
CA ASP A 132 -5.67 -11.92 0.23
C ASP A 132 -6.19 -13.10 1.07
N GLY A 133 -6.62 -14.19 0.41
CA GLY A 133 -7.11 -15.39 1.09
C GLY A 133 -8.56 -15.32 1.57
N GLU A 134 -9.28 -14.25 1.27
CA GLU A 134 -10.70 -14.09 1.64
C GLU A 134 -11.59 -15.01 0.82
N ALA A 135 -12.35 -15.88 1.49
CA ALA A 135 -13.27 -16.80 0.83
C ALA A 135 -14.50 -16.05 0.30
N GLY A 136 -14.76 -16.18 -1.01
CA GLY A 136 -15.90 -15.50 -1.63
C GLY A 136 -15.71 -14.00 -1.82
N ALA A 137 -14.46 -13.53 -1.93
CA ALA A 137 -14.14 -12.13 -2.14
C ALA A 137 -14.84 -11.55 -3.38
N GLU A 138 -15.44 -10.39 -3.24
CA GLU A 138 -16.06 -9.62 -4.33
C GLU A 138 -15.40 -8.24 -4.40
N VAL A 139 -15.01 -7.81 -5.59
CA VAL A 139 -14.38 -6.51 -5.80
C VAL A 139 -15.20 -5.71 -6.81
N TYR A 140 -15.63 -4.53 -6.39
CA TYR A 140 -16.41 -3.62 -7.21
C TYR A 140 -15.62 -2.38 -7.57
N ALA A 141 -15.62 -1.99 -8.84
CA ALA A 141 -15.06 -0.73 -9.32
C ALA A 141 -16.20 0.23 -9.70
N ALA A 142 -16.08 1.48 -9.26
CA ALA A 142 -17.03 2.53 -9.62
C ALA A 142 -16.28 3.77 -10.14
N ALA A 143 -16.77 4.37 -11.21
CA ALA A 143 -16.23 5.58 -11.78
C ALA A 143 -17.33 6.49 -12.36
N ALA A 144 -16.98 7.75 -12.66
CA ALA A 144 -17.91 8.72 -13.21
C ALA A 144 -18.46 8.34 -14.60
N ASN A 145 -17.72 7.53 -15.36
CA ASN A 145 -18.18 6.93 -16.62
C ASN A 145 -17.59 5.52 -16.80
N TYR A 146 -18.18 4.75 -17.72
CA TYR A 146 -17.83 3.35 -17.97
C TYR A 146 -16.36 3.15 -18.38
N ASP A 147 -15.80 4.05 -19.17
CA ASP A 147 -14.41 3.94 -19.64
C ASP A 147 -13.38 4.19 -18.56
N GLN A 148 -13.79 4.66 -17.37
CA GLN A 148 -12.93 4.93 -16.22
C GLN A 148 -13.03 3.85 -15.13
N ALA A 149 -14.05 3.04 -15.15
CA ALA A 149 -14.22 1.89 -14.27
C ALA A 149 -13.42 0.70 -14.78
#